data_7d888d0c9b7d840790cd4b90f1095018
#
_entry.id   7d888d0c9b7d840790cd4b90f1095018
#
_cell.length_a   1.000
_cell.length_b   1.000
_cell.length_c   1.000
_cell.angle_alpha   90.00
_cell.angle_beta   90.00
_cell.angle_gamma   90.00
#
_symmetry.space_group_name_H-M   'P 1'
#
loop_
_entity.id
_entity.type
_entity.pdbx_description
1 polymer ?
#
loop_
_entity_poly.entity_id
_entity_poly.type
_entity_poly.pdbx_seq_one_letter_code
_entity_poly.pdbx_strand_id
1 'polypeptide(L)'
;MPWSLEQAYDAYPRIEEEFSAVLDQSLEPRGPGLLYDLVARLGLPPGAVALDVGCGEGRQALALHQRFGLRVTGIDPVPRHIEVARAAAGPDGPVFEVGTAEDLPAGPGPADLIWCRDVLVHVRDLPRAYAEFRRVLRPGGHVLVYQMFGSELLEPREAAWLWATMGVVPESADPARSEAAIAAAGLRIGERLLIGSEWSEWAEERHRSASRKLLHASRLQRNRASYLERYGQAAYDMMLGDCLWHVYAMIGKLERRVYLLSFDAPDL
;
A
#
# COMPACT_ATOMS: atom_id res chain seq x y z
N MET A 1 12.57 36.63 -3.06
CA MET A 1 12.17 36.44 -1.66
C MET A 1 11.59 37.74 -1.16
N PRO A 2 10.49 37.76 -0.41
CA PRO A 2 9.87 39.01 0.09
C PRO A 2 10.69 39.71 1.18
N TRP A 3 11.70 39.04 1.76
CA TRP A 3 12.53 39.54 2.87
C TRP A 3 13.99 39.74 2.47
N SER A 4 14.65 40.75 3.03
CA SER A 4 16.11 40.85 2.96
C SER A 4 16.75 39.71 3.80
N LEU A 5 18.04 39.44 3.56
CA LEU A 5 18.77 38.45 4.35
C LEU A 5 18.75 38.79 5.84
N GLU A 6 18.96 40.05 6.17
CA GLU A 6 18.96 40.57 7.57
C GLU A 6 17.59 40.35 8.22
N GLN A 7 16.51 40.74 7.53
CA GLN A 7 15.13 40.50 8.00
C GLN A 7 14.81 39.01 8.21
N ALA A 8 15.29 38.17 7.31
CA ALA A 8 15.06 36.70 7.42
C ALA A 8 15.76 36.13 8.66
N TYR A 9 17.03 36.49 8.91
CA TYR A 9 17.79 36.00 10.06
C TYR A 9 17.29 36.58 11.39
N ASP A 10 16.81 37.80 11.40
CA ASP A 10 16.21 38.41 12.60
C ASP A 10 14.88 37.72 12.98
N ALA A 11 14.06 37.38 11.98
CA ALA A 11 12.77 36.75 12.20
C ALA A 11 12.86 35.23 12.48
N TYR A 12 13.89 34.54 11.95
CA TYR A 12 13.98 33.07 11.96
C TYR A 12 13.83 32.43 13.35
N PRO A 13 14.50 32.88 14.43
CA PRO A 13 14.38 32.21 15.74
C PRO A 13 12.95 32.24 16.29
N ARG A 14 12.24 33.35 16.09
CA ARG A 14 10.84 33.47 16.52
C ARG A 14 9.91 32.57 15.68
N ILE A 15 10.12 32.56 14.36
CA ILE A 15 9.34 31.69 13.47
C ILE A 15 9.57 30.22 13.83
N GLU A 16 10.82 29.82 14.07
CA GLU A 16 11.16 28.45 14.46
C GLU A 16 10.46 28.05 15.75
N GLU A 17 10.49 28.89 16.77
CA GLU A 17 9.84 28.65 18.06
C GLU A 17 8.31 28.53 17.92
N GLU A 18 7.67 29.49 17.24
CA GLU A 18 6.23 29.50 17.02
C GLU A 18 5.76 28.27 16.22
N PHE A 19 6.46 27.92 15.13
CA PHE A 19 6.11 26.77 14.30
C PHE A 19 6.38 25.44 15.00
N SER A 20 7.50 25.29 15.70
CA SER A 20 7.81 24.06 16.45
C SER A 20 6.74 23.74 17.48
N ALA A 21 6.26 24.77 18.20
CA ALA A 21 5.19 24.58 19.19
C ALA A 21 3.88 24.01 18.60
N VAL A 22 3.59 24.32 17.34
CA VAL A 22 2.41 23.80 16.62
C VAL A 22 2.72 22.47 15.96
N LEU A 23 3.88 22.34 15.29
CA LEU A 23 4.24 21.15 14.52
C LEU A 23 4.58 19.94 15.40
N ASP A 24 4.95 20.15 16.67
CA ASP A 24 5.16 19.07 17.64
C ASP A 24 3.84 18.48 18.18
N GLN A 25 2.70 19.10 17.88
CA GLN A 25 1.40 18.57 18.24
C GLN A 25 0.95 17.51 17.22
N SER A 26 0.40 16.39 17.70
CA SER A 26 -0.21 15.41 16.82
C SER A 26 -1.45 15.98 16.14
N LEU A 27 -1.56 15.78 14.83
CA LEU A 27 -2.76 16.08 14.06
C LEU A 27 -3.70 14.86 13.99
N GLU A 28 -3.52 13.86 14.87
CA GLU A 28 -4.30 12.63 14.95
C GLU A 28 -4.37 11.89 13.59
N PRO A 29 -3.21 11.60 12.97
CA PRO A 29 -3.16 11.00 11.65
C PRO A 29 -3.80 9.61 11.65
N ARG A 30 -4.55 9.31 10.59
CA ARG A 30 -5.15 7.99 10.39
C ARG A 30 -4.05 6.95 10.21
N GLY A 31 -4.22 5.79 10.85
CA GLY A 31 -3.31 4.66 10.73
C GLY A 31 -3.86 3.53 9.85
N PRO A 32 -3.11 2.40 9.76
CA PRO A 32 -3.52 1.23 8.96
C PRO A 32 -4.85 0.59 9.39
N GLY A 33 -5.33 0.88 10.59
CA GLY A 33 -6.64 0.45 11.07
C GLY A 33 -7.79 0.90 10.18
N LEU A 34 -7.65 2.06 9.53
CA LEU A 34 -8.63 2.60 8.59
C LEU A 34 -9.13 1.57 7.56
N LEU A 35 -8.26 0.70 7.04
CA LEU A 35 -8.69 -0.29 6.05
C LEU A 35 -9.66 -1.32 6.65
N TYR A 36 -9.47 -1.71 7.90
CA TYR A 36 -10.39 -2.62 8.60
C TYR A 36 -11.69 -1.91 8.99
N ASP A 37 -11.64 -0.62 9.29
CA ASP A 37 -12.85 0.18 9.57
C ASP A 37 -13.71 0.31 8.30
N LEU A 38 -13.07 0.41 7.12
CA LEU A 38 -13.77 0.35 5.83
C LEU A 38 -14.47 -0.99 5.64
N VAL A 39 -13.80 -2.11 5.93
CA VAL A 39 -14.42 -3.45 5.85
C VAL A 39 -15.57 -3.59 6.86
N ALA A 40 -15.40 -3.10 8.09
CA ALA A 40 -16.46 -3.13 9.11
C ALA A 40 -17.74 -2.41 8.63
N ARG A 41 -17.61 -1.28 7.93
CA ARG A 41 -18.75 -0.52 7.38
C ARG A 41 -19.52 -1.28 6.30
N LEU A 42 -18.93 -2.29 5.66
CA LEU A 42 -19.61 -3.11 4.65
C LEU A 42 -20.67 -4.04 5.27
N GLY A 43 -20.62 -4.30 6.58
CA GLY A 43 -21.58 -5.13 7.26
C GLY A 43 -21.64 -6.58 6.75
N LEU A 44 -20.51 -7.12 6.28
CA LEU A 44 -20.46 -8.48 5.75
C LEU A 44 -20.79 -9.50 6.86
N PRO A 45 -21.65 -10.50 6.58
CA PRO A 45 -21.99 -11.50 7.59
C PRO A 45 -20.78 -12.43 7.84
N PRO A 46 -20.70 -13.03 9.05
CA PRO A 46 -19.76 -14.11 9.29
C PRO A 46 -19.90 -15.23 8.28
N GLY A 47 -18.77 -15.76 7.80
CA GLY A 47 -18.74 -16.76 6.74
C GLY A 47 -18.82 -16.20 5.31
N ALA A 48 -18.95 -14.87 5.13
CA ALA A 48 -18.81 -14.25 3.82
C ALA A 48 -17.44 -14.57 3.19
N VAL A 49 -17.42 -14.71 1.87
CA VAL A 49 -16.21 -15.12 1.11
C VAL A 49 -15.33 -13.89 0.84
N ALA A 50 -14.06 -13.98 1.20
CA ALA A 50 -13.08 -12.95 0.91
C ALA A 50 -11.86 -13.52 0.18
N LEU A 51 -11.31 -12.75 -0.74
CA LEU A 51 -10.01 -13.02 -1.36
C LEU A 51 -9.01 -11.96 -0.89
N ASP A 52 -7.84 -12.38 -0.39
CA ASP A 52 -6.70 -11.52 -0.09
C ASP A 52 -5.68 -11.68 -1.23
N VAL A 53 -5.71 -10.76 -2.20
CA VAL A 53 -4.87 -10.80 -3.40
C VAL A 53 -3.54 -10.14 -3.12
N GLY A 54 -2.45 -10.91 -3.29
CA GLY A 54 -1.11 -10.53 -2.85
C GLY A 54 -0.96 -10.68 -1.34
N CYS A 55 -1.42 -11.79 -0.79
CA CYS A 55 -1.52 -12.01 0.65
C CYS A 55 -0.16 -12.10 1.37
N GLY A 56 0.95 -12.26 0.63
CA GLY A 56 2.25 -12.51 1.20
C GLY A 56 2.23 -13.69 2.19
N GLU A 57 2.76 -13.49 3.37
CA GLU A 57 2.78 -14.50 4.45
C GLU A 57 1.45 -14.60 5.23
N GLY A 58 0.34 -14.07 4.70
CA GLY A 58 -1.03 -14.29 5.18
C GLY A 58 -1.50 -13.40 6.32
N ARG A 59 -0.74 -12.37 6.70
CA ARG A 59 -1.07 -11.53 7.87
C ARG A 59 -2.45 -10.86 7.76
N GLN A 60 -2.78 -10.31 6.59
CA GLN A 60 -4.05 -9.63 6.36
C GLN A 60 -5.20 -10.64 6.26
N ALA A 61 -4.99 -11.77 5.58
CA ALA A 61 -5.96 -12.85 5.51
C ALA A 61 -6.36 -13.36 6.91
N LEU A 62 -5.38 -13.60 7.78
CA LEU A 62 -5.60 -13.97 9.18
C LEU A 62 -6.37 -12.88 9.94
N ALA A 63 -6.02 -11.61 9.75
CA ALA A 63 -6.70 -10.51 10.42
C ALA A 63 -8.16 -10.36 9.96
N LEU A 64 -8.45 -10.51 8.67
CA LEU A 64 -9.80 -10.49 8.11
C LEU A 64 -10.64 -11.65 8.67
N HIS A 65 -10.08 -12.85 8.69
CA HIS A 65 -10.73 -14.02 9.27
C HIS A 65 -11.04 -13.82 10.76
N GLN A 66 -10.07 -13.41 11.56
CA GLN A 66 -10.21 -13.28 13.01
C GLN A 66 -11.12 -12.14 13.43
N ARG A 67 -11.07 -11.00 12.73
CA ARG A 67 -11.85 -9.81 13.09
C ARG A 67 -13.30 -9.86 12.63
N PHE A 68 -13.54 -10.45 11.47
CA PHE A 68 -14.86 -10.39 10.82
C PHE A 68 -15.50 -11.76 10.59
N GLY A 69 -14.81 -12.85 10.94
CA GLY A 69 -15.31 -14.20 10.72
C GLY A 69 -15.43 -14.57 9.23
N LEU A 70 -14.68 -13.91 8.34
CA LEU A 70 -14.74 -14.16 6.90
C LEU A 70 -14.06 -15.49 6.55
N ARG A 71 -14.55 -16.16 5.52
CA ARG A 71 -13.84 -17.27 4.87
C ARG A 71 -12.88 -16.69 3.85
N VAL A 72 -11.60 -16.67 4.19
CA VAL A 72 -10.58 -15.98 3.40
C VAL A 72 -9.75 -16.98 2.61
N THR A 73 -9.57 -16.73 1.32
CA THR A 73 -8.54 -17.35 0.48
C THR A 73 -7.48 -16.31 0.16
N GLY A 74 -6.24 -16.54 0.62
CA GLY A 74 -5.09 -15.71 0.29
C GLY A 74 -4.39 -16.22 -0.97
N ILE A 75 -4.02 -15.32 -1.85
CA ILE A 75 -3.39 -15.61 -3.15
C ILE A 75 -2.11 -14.79 -3.27
N ASP A 76 -0.99 -15.44 -3.56
CA ASP A 76 0.31 -14.78 -3.75
C ASP A 76 1.14 -15.55 -4.79
N PRO A 77 1.88 -14.87 -5.69
CA PRO A 77 2.70 -15.54 -6.71
C PRO A 77 3.95 -16.23 -6.16
N VAL A 78 4.35 -15.95 -4.92
CA VAL A 78 5.59 -16.47 -4.34
C VAL A 78 5.30 -17.73 -3.50
N PRO A 79 5.71 -18.95 -3.96
CA PRO A 79 5.40 -20.21 -3.26
C PRO A 79 5.85 -20.23 -1.80
N ARG A 80 7.02 -19.65 -1.50
CA ARG A 80 7.53 -19.58 -0.12
C ARG A 80 6.61 -18.77 0.81
N HIS A 81 6.00 -17.68 0.31
CA HIS A 81 5.03 -16.90 1.09
C HIS A 81 3.82 -17.77 1.46
N ILE A 82 3.32 -18.52 0.50
CA ILE A 82 2.18 -19.43 0.69
C ILE A 82 2.51 -20.55 1.69
N GLU A 83 3.71 -21.10 1.65
CA GLU A 83 4.15 -22.10 2.65
C GLU A 83 4.15 -21.52 4.07
N VAL A 84 4.70 -20.32 4.26
CA VAL A 84 4.70 -19.61 5.55
C VAL A 84 3.27 -19.27 6.00
N ALA A 85 2.43 -18.78 5.10
CA ALA A 85 1.05 -18.44 5.40
C ALA A 85 0.24 -19.66 5.83
N ARG A 86 0.37 -20.80 5.13
CA ARG A 86 -0.26 -22.09 5.50
C ARG A 86 0.17 -22.58 6.88
N ALA A 87 1.47 -22.46 7.19
CA ALA A 87 1.99 -22.87 8.49
C ALA A 87 1.42 -22.00 9.64
N ALA A 88 1.10 -20.73 9.37
CA ALA A 88 0.56 -19.80 10.37
C ALA A 88 -0.97 -19.91 10.55
N ALA A 89 -1.71 -20.46 9.57
CA ALA A 89 -3.18 -20.40 9.54
C ALA A 89 -3.88 -21.32 10.55
N GLY A 90 -3.32 -22.48 10.83
CA GLY A 90 -4.03 -23.52 11.58
C GLY A 90 -5.15 -24.20 10.77
N PRO A 91 -5.83 -25.19 11.36
CA PRO A 91 -6.80 -26.05 10.63
C PRO A 91 -8.08 -25.32 10.22
N ASP A 92 -8.53 -24.37 11.02
CA ASP A 92 -9.78 -23.62 10.79
C ASP A 92 -9.55 -22.21 10.20
N GLY A 93 -8.31 -21.90 9.85
CA GLY A 93 -7.90 -20.60 9.35
C GLY A 93 -8.13 -20.40 7.84
N PRO A 94 -7.62 -19.28 7.29
CA PRO A 94 -7.64 -19.01 5.87
C PRO A 94 -6.95 -20.09 5.03
N VAL A 95 -7.42 -20.27 3.80
CA VAL A 95 -6.77 -21.11 2.80
C VAL A 95 -5.80 -20.25 1.98
N PHE A 96 -4.69 -20.85 1.50
CA PHE A 96 -3.70 -20.10 0.73
C PHE A 96 -3.30 -20.86 -0.54
N GLU A 97 -3.26 -20.14 -1.67
CA GLU A 97 -2.99 -20.68 -3.00
C GLU A 97 -1.94 -19.83 -3.73
N VAL A 98 -1.14 -20.51 -4.57
CA VAL A 98 -0.22 -19.78 -5.47
C VAL A 98 -1.03 -19.28 -6.66
N GLY A 99 -0.93 -17.98 -6.96
CA GLY A 99 -1.64 -17.36 -8.08
C GLY A 99 -1.29 -15.88 -8.21
N THR A 100 -1.78 -15.26 -9.26
CA THR A 100 -1.52 -13.82 -9.56
C THR A 100 -2.83 -13.05 -9.60
N ALA A 101 -2.73 -11.71 -9.54
CA ALA A 101 -3.90 -10.84 -9.69
C ALA A 101 -4.51 -10.90 -11.09
N GLU A 102 -3.70 -11.26 -12.11
CA GLU A 102 -4.12 -11.38 -13.51
C GLU A 102 -4.74 -12.75 -13.86
N ASP A 103 -4.66 -13.72 -12.94
CA ASP A 103 -5.23 -15.06 -13.12
C ASP A 103 -5.62 -15.63 -11.74
N LEU A 104 -6.78 -15.20 -11.28
CA LEU A 104 -7.28 -15.61 -9.97
C LEU A 104 -7.89 -17.00 -10.03
N PRO A 105 -7.56 -17.89 -9.08
CA PRO A 105 -8.21 -19.19 -8.98
C PRO A 105 -9.72 -19.02 -8.79
N ALA A 106 -10.47 -20.00 -9.24
CA ALA A 106 -11.95 -20.00 -9.17
C ALA A 106 -12.44 -20.23 -7.74
N GLY A 107 -11.93 -19.72 -6.74
CA GLY A 107 -12.28 -19.76 -5.32
C GLY A 107 -13.51 -20.60 -4.89
N PRO A 108 -13.87 -20.62 -3.62
CA PRO A 108 -14.99 -21.42 -3.10
C PRO A 108 -16.38 -20.89 -3.51
N GLY A 109 -16.43 -19.95 -4.44
CA GLY A 109 -17.64 -19.29 -4.95
C GLY A 109 -17.37 -17.79 -5.19
N PRO A 110 -18.39 -17.05 -5.65
CA PRO A 110 -18.25 -15.60 -5.86
C PRO A 110 -17.89 -14.89 -4.57
N ALA A 111 -16.89 -13.99 -4.65
CA ALA A 111 -16.41 -13.26 -3.49
C ALA A 111 -17.36 -12.13 -3.07
N ASP A 112 -17.54 -11.96 -1.78
CA ASP A 112 -18.20 -10.81 -1.15
C ASP A 112 -17.23 -9.62 -1.03
N LEU A 113 -15.95 -9.93 -0.78
CA LEU A 113 -14.87 -8.98 -0.63
C LEU A 113 -13.61 -9.45 -1.36
N ILE A 114 -13.00 -8.55 -2.11
CA ILE A 114 -11.61 -8.68 -2.54
C ILE A 114 -10.81 -7.62 -1.78
N TRP A 115 -9.79 -8.07 -1.07
CA TRP A 115 -8.80 -7.24 -0.42
C TRP A 115 -7.51 -7.28 -1.22
N CYS A 116 -6.98 -6.13 -1.63
CA CYS A 116 -5.75 -6.03 -2.38
C CYS A 116 -4.94 -4.84 -1.84
N ARG A 117 -3.81 -5.14 -1.20
CA ARG A 117 -3.01 -4.13 -0.51
C ARG A 117 -1.56 -4.17 -0.94
N ASP A 118 -1.06 -3.05 -1.49
CA ASP A 118 0.34 -2.87 -1.95
C ASP A 118 0.80 -3.89 -3.01
N VAL A 119 -0.08 -4.31 -3.91
CA VAL A 119 0.19 -5.37 -4.89
C VAL A 119 0.19 -4.84 -6.31
N LEU A 120 -0.82 -4.03 -6.66
CA LEU A 120 -1.08 -3.66 -8.05
C LEU A 120 0.01 -2.78 -8.66
N VAL A 121 0.86 -2.14 -7.86
CA VAL A 121 2.06 -1.44 -8.35
C VAL A 121 3.08 -2.38 -9.02
N HIS A 122 3.01 -3.69 -8.74
CA HIS A 122 3.88 -4.72 -9.32
C HIS A 122 3.25 -5.45 -10.51
N VAL A 123 1.98 -5.18 -10.81
CA VAL A 123 1.20 -5.85 -11.85
C VAL A 123 1.36 -5.12 -13.18
N ARG A 124 1.70 -5.85 -14.25
CA ARG A 124 1.92 -5.26 -15.59
C ARG A 124 0.61 -5.00 -16.33
N ASP A 125 -0.35 -5.87 -16.18
CA ASP A 125 -1.65 -5.81 -16.85
C ASP A 125 -2.77 -5.48 -15.86
N LEU A 126 -2.83 -4.20 -15.45
CA LEU A 126 -3.88 -3.71 -14.56
C LEU A 126 -5.30 -3.96 -15.12
N PRO A 127 -5.59 -3.72 -16.42
CA PRO A 127 -6.89 -4.05 -16.98
C PRO A 127 -7.28 -5.51 -16.76
N ARG A 128 -6.36 -6.45 -16.96
CA ARG A 128 -6.60 -7.85 -16.71
C ARG A 128 -6.83 -8.15 -15.23
N ALA A 129 -6.03 -7.61 -14.34
CA ALA A 129 -6.21 -7.80 -12.91
C ALA A 129 -7.59 -7.31 -12.43
N TYR A 130 -8.01 -6.13 -12.85
CA TYR A 130 -9.34 -5.62 -12.49
C TYR A 130 -10.47 -6.39 -13.17
N ALA A 131 -10.26 -6.92 -14.39
CA ALA A 131 -11.22 -7.83 -15.03
C ALA A 131 -11.37 -9.15 -14.25
N GLU A 132 -10.26 -9.70 -13.71
CA GLU A 132 -10.31 -10.86 -12.82
C GLU A 132 -11.03 -10.54 -11.50
N PHE A 133 -10.77 -9.37 -10.89
CA PHE A 133 -11.53 -8.93 -9.72
C PHE A 133 -13.04 -8.89 -10.02
N ARG A 134 -13.41 -8.31 -11.17
CA ARG A 134 -14.81 -8.26 -11.61
C ARG A 134 -15.39 -9.65 -11.85
N ARG A 135 -14.61 -10.58 -12.41
CA ARG A 135 -15.04 -11.95 -12.71
C ARG A 135 -15.37 -12.77 -11.46
N VAL A 136 -14.55 -12.66 -10.43
CA VAL A 136 -14.69 -13.45 -9.20
C VAL A 136 -15.59 -12.80 -8.15
N LEU A 137 -15.87 -11.50 -8.28
CA LEU A 137 -16.73 -10.75 -7.36
C LEU A 137 -18.21 -11.04 -7.65
N ARG A 138 -19.02 -11.25 -6.62
CA ARG A 138 -20.48 -11.33 -6.80
C ARG A 138 -21.09 -9.95 -7.10
N PRO A 139 -22.26 -9.87 -7.73
CA PRO A 139 -23.04 -8.63 -7.78
C PRO A 139 -23.27 -8.07 -6.37
N GLY A 140 -23.03 -6.78 -6.18
CA GLY A 140 -23.09 -6.12 -4.87
C GLY A 140 -21.91 -6.46 -3.93
N GLY A 141 -20.90 -7.20 -4.39
CA GLY A 141 -19.64 -7.38 -3.66
C GLY A 141 -18.73 -6.15 -3.75
N HIS A 142 -17.67 -6.16 -2.97
CA HIS A 142 -16.76 -5.03 -2.84
C HIS A 142 -15.31 -5.41 -3.12
N VAL A 143 -14.55 -4.46 -3.69
CA VAL A 143 -13.10 -4.55 -3.79
C VAL A 143 -12.49 -3.41 -2.98
N LEU A 144 -11.66 -3.72 -2.01
CA LEU A 144 -10.84 -2.74 -1.31
C LEU A 144 -9.42 -2.81 -1.86
N VAL A 145 -9.00 -1.75 -2.53
CA VAL A 145 -7.63 -1.59 -3.03
C VAL A 145 -6.94 -0.51 -2.20
N TYR A 146 -5.79 -0.84 -1.65
CA TYR A 146 -4.83 0.14 -1.12
C TYR A 146 -3.57 0.08 -1.97
N GLN A 147 -3.12 1.22 -2.46
CA GLN A 147 -1.97 1.31 -3.36
C GLN A 147 -1.17 2.59 -3.16
N MET A 148 0.16 2.47 -3.36
CA MET A 148 1.09 3.57 -3.38
C MET A 148 1.26 4.09 -4.82
N PHE A 149 1.37 5.41 -4.97
CA PHE A 149 1.61 6.10 -6.24
C PHE A 149 2.73 7.14 -6.08
N GLY A 150 3.36 7.53 -7.17
CA GLY A 150 4.19 8.72 -7.20
C GLY A 150 3.33 9.98 -7.18
N SER A 151 3.71 10.98 -6.40
CA SER A 151 3.11 12.31 -6.44
C SER A 151 3.85 13.22 -7.42
N GLU A 152 3.34 14.43 -7.62
CA GLU A 152 4.00 15.48 -8.41
C GLU A 152 5.35 15.95 -7.81
N LEU A 153 5.59 15.66 -6.53
CA LEU A 153 6.85 15.97 -5.85
C LEU A 153 7.96 14.94 -6.13
N LEU A 154 7.61 13.78 -6.69
CA LEU A 154 8.59 12.74 -6.99
C LEU A 154 9.26 13.05 -8.34
N GLU A 155 10.54 13.41 -8.28
CA GLU A 155 11.31 13.73 -9.47
C GLU A 155 11.43 12.52 -10.42
N PRO A 156 11.37 12.70 -11.75
CA PRO A 156 11.42 11.59 -12.70
C PRO A 156 12.64 10.67 -12.55
N ARG A 157 13.80 11.23 -12.17
CA ARG A 157 15.02 10.45 -11.91
C ARG A 157 14.91 9.61 -10.63
N GLU A 158 14.30 10.15 -9.59
CA GLU A 158 14.05 9.43 -8.35
C GLU A 158 13.05 8.29 -8.58
N ALA A 159 11.96 8.59 -9.29
CA ALA A 159 10.95 7.60 -9.69
C ALA A 159 11.58 6.44 -10.48
N ALA A 160 12.32 6.74 -11.55
CA ALA A 160 12.93 5.73 -12.38
C ALA A 160 13.84 4.77 -11.60
N TRP A 161 14.68 5.31 -10.70
CA TRP A 161 15.56 4.48 -9.87
C TRP A 161 14.76 3.69 -8.83
N LEU A 162 13.81 4.33 -8.13
CA LEU A 162 13.05 3.70 -7.06
C LEU A 162 12.15 2.58 -7.62
N TRP A 163 11.46 2.83 -8.75
CA TRP A 163 10.62 1.83 -9.40
C TRP A 163 11.42 0.62 -9.86
N ALA A 164 12.56 0.83 -10.52
CA ALA A 164 13.43 -0.26 -10.93
C ALA A 164 13.95 -1.07 -9.74
N THR A 165 14.32 -0.40 -8.64
CA THR A 165 14.87 -1.05 -7.45
C THR A 165 13.81 -1.84 -6.68
N MET A 166 12.59 -1.29 -6.56
CA MET A 166 11.51 -1.90 -5.79
C MET A 166 10.60 -2.81 -6.62
N GLY A 167 10.90 -3.03 -7.91
CA GLY A 167 10.10 -3.86 -8.80
C GLY A 167 8.72 -3.29 -9.11
N VAL A 168 8.59 -1.98 -9.07
CA VAL A 168 7.35 -1.27 -9.42
C VAL A 168 7.24 -1.14 -10.94
N VAL A 169 6.09 -1.41 -11.48
CA VAL A 169 5.73 -1.14 -12.88
C VAL A 169 5.33 0.34 -12.98
N PRO A 170 6.08 1.19 -13.70
CA PRO A 170 5.82 2.64 -13.73
C PRO A 170 4.39 3.00 -14.13
N GLU A 171 3.84 2.28 -15.08
CA GLU A 171 2.48 2.46 -15.57
C GLU A 171 1.43 2.16 -14.48
N SER A 172 1.73 1.23 -13.59
CA SER A 172 0.84 0.82 -12.50
C SER A 172 0.98 1.71 -11.27
N ALA A 173 2.02 2.54 -11.22
CA ALA A 173 2.20 3.59 -10.22
C ALA A 173 1.59 4.94 -10.63
N ASP A 174 0.78 4.97 -11.70
CA ASP A 174 0.01 6.12 -12.18
C ASP A 174 -1.46 5.98 -11.76
N PRO A 175 -1.98 6.88 -10.92
CA PRO A 175 -3.37 6.78 -10.46
C PRO A 175 -4.39 6.92 -11.58
N ALA A 176 -4.13 7.71 -12.63
CA ALA A 176 -5.05 7.87 -13.74
C ALA A 176 -5.18 6.57 -14.54
N ARG A 177 -4.07 5.84 -14.75
CA ARG A 177 -4.09 4.52 -15.41
C ARG A 177 -4.79 3.46 -14.56
N SER A 178 -4.58 3.48 -13.24
CA SER A 178 -5.29 2.59 -12.32
C SER A 178 -6.80 2.83 -12.38
N GLU A 179 -7.24 4.09 -12.33
CA GLU A 179 -8.66 4.44 -12.40
C GLU A 179 -9.28 4.12 -13.78
N ALA A 180 -8.53 4.30 -14.87
CA ALA A 180 -8.97 3.90 -16.20
C ALA A 180 -9.16 2.37 -16.31
N ALA A 181 -8.26 1.57 -15.70
CA ALA A 181 -8.37 0.12 -15.67
C ALA A 181 -9.57 -0.36 -14.83
N ILE A 182 -9.84 0.30 -13.69
CA ILE A 182 -11.05 0.06 -12.88
C ILE A 182 -12.31 0.27 -13.71
N ALA A 183 -12.40 1.42 -14.39
CA ALA A 183 -13.56 1.75 -15.24
C ALA A 183 -13.71 0.77 -16.41
N ALA A 184 -12.62 0.39 -17.08
CA ALA A 184 -12.61 -0.56 -18.18
C ALA A 184 -13.10 -1.96 -17.78
N ALA A 185 -12.86 -2.37 -16.52
CA ALA A 185 -13.39 -3.61 -15.96
C ALA A 185 -14.88 -3.53 -15.59
N GLY A 186 -15.53 -2.39 -15.74
CA GLY A 186 -16.93 -2.18 -15.33
C GLY A 186 -17.10 -2.11 -13.80
N LEU A 187 -16.03 -1.80 -13.07
CA LEU A 187 -16.08 -1.51 -11.65
C LEU A 187 -16.31 -0.03 -11.42
N ARG A 188 -17.06 0.30 -10.37
CA ARG A 188 -17.37 1.67 -9.97
C ARG A 188 -16.60 2.03 -8.69
N ILE A 189 -15.97 3.19 -8.69
CA ILE A 189 -15.34 3.74 -7.49
C ILE A 189 -16.44 4.35 -6.61
N GLY A 190 -16.79 3.66 -5.52
CA GLY A 190 -17.75 4.15 -4.54
C GLY A 190 -17.11 5.14 -3.57
N GLU A 191 -15.88 4.87 -3.12
CA GLU A 191 -15.12 5.74 -2.24
C GLU A 191 -13.65 5.79 -2.67
N ARG A 192 -13.07 7.00 -2.63
CA ARG A 192 -11.66 7.26 -2.87
C ARG A 192 -11.10 8.06 -1.70
N LEU A 193 -10.09 7.52 -1.04
CA LEU A 193 -9.41 8.22 0.05
C LEU A 193 -7.96 8.48 -0.33
N LEU A 194 -7.55 9.74 -0.22
CA LEU A 194 -6.14 10.13 -0.24
C LEU A 194 -5.64 10.13 1.20
N ILE A 195 -4.61 9.34 1.46
CA ILE A 195 -4.01 9.20 2.78
C ILE A 195 -2.79 10.14 2.95
N GLY A 196 -2.13 10.49 1.83
CA GLY A 196 -0.93 11.35 1.86
C GLY A 196 0.15 10.80 2.79
N SER A 197 0.64 11.66 3.67
CA SER A 197 1.66 11.34 4.71
C SER A 197 1.08 10.70 5.98
N GLU A 198 -0.22 10.75 6.22
CA GLU A 198 -0.83 10.38 7.50
C GLU A 198 -0.37 9.05 8.08
N TRP A 199 -0.26 8.00 7.28
CA TRP A 199 0.23 6.70 7.79
C TRP A 199 1.70 6.75 8.20
N SER A 200 2.50 7.57 7.53
CA SER A 200 3.90 7.77 7.90
C SER A 200 4.00 8.59 9.19
N GLU A 201 3.17 9.62 9.35
CA GLU A 201 3.06 10.41 10.58
C GLU A 201 2.59 9.53 11.74
N TRP A 202 1.51 8.76 11.55
CA TRP A 202 1.01 7.80 12.53
C TRP A 202 2.08 6.82 13.00
N ALA A 203 2.89 6.30 12.06
CA ALA A 203 3.97 5.38 12.37
C ALA A 203 5.18 6.07 13.01
N GLU A 204 5.47 7.32 12.62
CA GLU A 204 6.56 8.12 13.20
C GLU A 204 6.28 8.47 14.66
N GLU A 205 5.07 8.97 14.97
CA GLU A 205 4.65 9.31 16.32
C GLU A 205 4.76 8.12 17.30
N ARG A 206 4.52 6.89 16.82
CA ARG A 206 4.46 5.67 17.64
C ARG A 206 5.74 4.86 17.63
N HIS A 207 6.46 4.85 16.52
CA HIS A 207 7.55 3.89 16.27
C HIS A 207 8.79 4.53 15.68
N ARG A 208 8.78 5.83 15.39
CA ARG A 208 9.88 6.56 14.73
C ARG A 208 10.33 5.88 13.43
N SER A 209 9.35 5.46 12.61
CA SER A 209 9.59 4.62 11.45
C SER A 209 10.36 5.36 10.34
N ALA A 210 9.94 6.57 9.97
CA ALA A 210 10.55 7.32 8.89
C ALA A 210 11.92 7.90 9.29
N SER A 211 12.06 8.45 10.49
CA SER A 211 13.33 8.97 10.99
C SER A 211 14.39 7.87 11.09
N ARG A 212 13.98 6.66 11.49
CA ARG A 212 14.89 5.50 11.52
C ARG A 212 15.34 5.10 10.13
N LYS A 213 14.44 5.09 9.14
CA LYS A 213 14.78 4.80 7.74
C LYS A 213 15.69 5.88 7.13
N LEU A 214 15.46 7.14 7.46
CA LEU A 214 16.35 8.24 7.06
C LEU A 214 17.76 8.05 7.63
N LEU A 215 17.88 7.70 8.91
CA LEU A 215 19.16 7.38 9.53
C LEU A 215 19.85 6.19 8.83
N HIS A 216 19.11 5.14 8.48
CA HIS A 216 19.66 4.00 7.76
C HIS A 216 20.14 4.40 6.36
N ALA A 217 19.36 5.18 5.60
CA ALA A 217 19.77 5.70 4.29
C ALA A 217 21.08 6.50 4.39
N SER A 218 21.19 7.40 5.38
CA SER A 218 22.41 8.18 5.62
C SER A 218 23.62 7.30 5.93
N ARG A 219 23.45 6.23 6.73
CA ARG A 219 24.51 5.28 7.05
C ARG A 219 24.93 4.44 5.85
N LEU A 220 23.96 3.98 5.05
CA LEU A 220 24.22 3.26 3.79
C LEU A 220 25.06 4.09 2.84
N GLN A 221 24.68 5.34 2.62
CA GLN A 221 25.40 6.26 1.72
C GLN A 221 26.79 6.59 2.23
N ARG A 222 26.95 6.87 3.53
CA ARG A 222 28.25 7.20 4.13
C ARG A 222 29.27 6.08 4.06
N ASN A 223 28.85 4.83 4.21
CA ASN A 223 29.72 3.66 4.20
C ASN A 223 29.49 2.75 2.98
N ARG A 224 29.11 3.34 1.85
CA ARG A 224 28.69 2.62 0.64
C ARG A 224 29.65 1.49 0.24
N ALA A 225 30.95 1.75 0.22
CA ALA A 225 31.95 0.77 -0.21
C ALA A 225 31.91 -0.51 0.65
N SER A 226 31.86 -0.36 1.98
CA SER A 226 31.82 -1.49 2.91
C SER A 226 30.53 -2.33 2.77
N TYR A 227 29.38 -1.67 2.54
CA TYR A 227 28.13 -2.40 2.33
C TYR A 227 28.08 -3.12 0.99
N LEU A 228 28.64 -2.51 -0.07
CA LEU A 228 28.76 -3.14 -1.39
C LEU A 228 29.67 -4.37 -1.32
N GLU A 229 30.82 -4.26 -0.66
CA GLU A 229 31.74 -5.39 -0.46
C GLU A 229 31.07 -6.54 0.29
N ARG A 230 30.30 -6.23 1.33
CA ARG A 230 29.70 -7.24 2.21
C ARG A 230 28.44 -7.89 1.64
N TYR A 231 27.58 -7.13 0.97
CA TYR A 231 26.23 -7.57 0.60
C TYR A 231 25.97 -7.55 -0.91
N GLY A 232 26.84 -6.92 -1.70
CA GLY A 232 26.66 -6.73 -3.14
C GLY A 232 25.72 -5.60 -3.51
N GLN A 233 25.74 -5.22 -4.80
CA GLN A 233 25.00 -4.07 -5.33
C GLN A 233 23.47 -4.25 -5.18
N ALA A 234 22.94 -5.42 -5.53
CA ALA A 234 21.49 -5.65 -5.52
C ALA A 234 20.88 -5.52 -4.12
N ALA A 235 21.54 -6.11 -3.09
CA ALA A 235 21.06 -6.01 -1.70
C ALA A 235 21.21 -4.59 -1.14
N TYR A 236 22.30 -3.89 -1.53
CA TYR A 236 22.51 -2.49 -1.17
C TYR A 236 21.41 -1.60 -1.75
N ASP A 237 21.12 -1.71 -3.05
CA ASP A 237 20.10 -0.89 -3.71
C ASP A 237 18.72 -1.18 -3.14
N MET A 238 18.37 -2.44 -2.94
CA MET A 238 17.08 -2.82 -2.33
C MET A 238 16.91 -2.23 -0.92
N MET A 239 17.96 -2.29 -0.08
CA MET A 239 17.91 -1.74 1.27
C MET A 239 17.81 -0.21 1.26
N LEU A 240 18.53 0.47 0.36
CA LEU A 240 18.43 1.90 0.18
C LEU A 240 17.05 2.29 -0.38
N GLY A 241 16.54 1.53 -1.35
CA GLY A 241 15.20 1.72 -1.91
C GLY A 241 14.10 1.61 -0.86
N ASP A 242 14.15 0.58 -0.02
CA ASP A 242 13.22 0.43 1.11
C ASP A 242 13.29 1.63 2.09
N CYS A 243 14.48 2.10 2.41
CA CYS A 243 14.64 3.29 3.25
C CYS A 243 14.03 4.52 2.59
N LEU A 244 14.33 4.77 1.31
CA LEU A 244 13.81 5.92 0.59
C LEU A 244 12.30 5.83 0.34
N TRP A 245 11.74 4.65 0.15
CA TRP A 245 10.29 4.44 0.07
C TRP A 245 9.57 5.02 1.28
N HIS A 246 10.03 4.72 2.47
CA HIS A 246 9.44 5.23 3.71
C HIS A 246 9.66 6.73 3.90
N VAL A 247 10.86 7.24 3.59
CA VAL A 247 11.16 8.67 3.66
C VAL A 247 10.33 9.45 2.66
N TYR A 248 10.23 8.99 1.41
CA TYR A 248 9.45 9.65 0.36
C TYR A 248 7.94 9.65 0.67
N ALA A 249 7.45 8.56 1.28
CA ALA A 249 6.08 8.53 1.75
C ALA A 249 5.81 9.51 2.91
N MET A 250 6.81 9.78 3.77
CA MET A 250 6.70 10.76 4.85
C MET A 250 6.68 12.19 4.34
N ILE A 251 7.51 12.50 3.33
CA ILE A 251 7.62 13.87 2.78
C ILE A 251 6.69 14.13 1.59
N GLY A 252 5.73 13.23 1.33
CA GLY A 252 4.70 13.41 0.32
C GLY A 252 5.13 13.15 -1.13
N LYS A 253 6.36 12.64 -1.39
CA LYS A 253 6.79 12.22 -2.74
C LYS A 253 6.09 10.94 -3.21
N LEU A 254 5.68 10.10 -2.27
CA LEU A 254 4.79 8.96 -2.50
C LEU A 254 3.47 9.21 -1.80
N GLU A 255 2.36 8.96 -2.51
CA GLU A 255 1.02 9.11 -1.95
C GLU A 255 0.29 7.77 -1.90
N ARG A 256 -0.50 7.59 -0.86
CA ARG A 256 -1.33 6.40 -0.68
C ARG A 256 -2.76 6.71 -1.03
N ARG A 257 -3.36 5.84 -1.85
CA ARG A 257 -4.79 5.91 -2.15
C ARG A 257 -5.48 4.61 -1.75
N VAL A 258 -6.70 4.77 -1.25
CA VAL A 258 -7.62 3.66 -1.02
C VAL A 258 -8.81 3.83 -1.94
N TYR A 259 -9.17 2.75 -2.60
CA TYR A 259 -10.38 2.67 -3.41
C TYR A 259 -11.29 1.59 -2.84
N LEU A 260 -12.53 1.94 -2.61
CA LEU A 260 -13.60 0.99 -2.36
C LEU A 260 -14.46 0.90 -3.62
N LEU A 261 -14.36 -0.26 -4.28
CA LEU A 261 -15.02 -0.50 -5.56
C LEU A 261 -16.19 -1.44 -5.39
N SER A 262 -17.15 -1.32 -6.27
CA SER A 262 -18.29 -2.24 -6.40
C SER A 262 -18.71 -2.34 -7.85
N PHE A 263 -19.61 -3.29 -8.16
CA PHE A 263 -20.41 -3.24 -9.35
C PHE A 263 -21.85 -3.63 -9.02
N ASP A 264 -22.77 -3.03 -9.74
CA ASP A 264 -24.19 -3.36 -9.62
C ASP A 264 -24.50 -4.59 -10.49
N ALA A 265 -25.50 -5.37 -10.10
CA ALA A 265 -26.08 -6.36 -11.02
C ALA A 265 -26.62 -5.60 -12.26
N PRO A 266 -26.52 -6.18 -13.47
CA PRO A 266 -27.23 -5.61 -14.59
C PRO A 266 -28.73 -5.53 -14.22
N ASP A 267 -29.33 -4.36 -14.44
CA ASP A 267 -30.77 -4.22 -14.32
C ASP A 267 -31.44 -5.28 -15.18
N LEU A 268 -32.20 -6.17 -14.56
CA LEU A 268 -32.95 -7.23 -15.23
C LEU A 268 -34.15 -6.64 -15.94
#